data_5a9ff2387ab8734fe81945e31832b8ac
#
_entry.id   5a9ff2387ab8734fe81945e31832b8ac
#
_cell.length_a   1.000
_cell.length_b   1.000
_cell.length_c   1.000
_cell.angle_alpha   90.00
_cell.angle_beta   90.00
_cell.angle_gamma   90.00
#
_symmetry.space_group_name_H-M   'P 1'
#
loop_
_entity.id
_entity.type
_entity.pdbx_description
1 polymer ?
#
loop_
_entity_poly.entity_id
_entity_poly.type
_entity_poly.pdbx_seq_one_letter_code
_entity_poly.pdbx_strand_id
1 'polypeptide(L)'
;YSSRRQRQMCIRDSIYVVDERQKNHFNQLFKLVEFFDLSQSEFLHIGFGTVNDKNGNPLKTRDGENYKLLQLFTDIQKQLSEINSDEKTVKMLSKSVLTYSDLVTKRTGNYVFDLEKFTNTSGKSAIFIQYSQVRAKRLLEQSNINYQFLTVSGTERDLLIEIIKFKYYFNLSLNLNEPHHLAEYAYNLCQEFNRFYTNNKIFDENINDSLRSHRLFVVSMFYETIIKTFQCLGLQPVDNM
;
A
#
# COMPACT_ATOMS: atom_id res chain seq x y z
N TYR A 1 13.29 -22.37 -33.95
CA TYR A 1 14.38 -21.68 -33.27
C TYR A 1 14.31 -20.15 -33.39
N SER A 2 13.70 -19.63 -34.46
CA SER A 2 13.60 -18.16 -34.68
C SER A 2 12.60 -17.46 -33.73
N SER A 3 11.54 -18.15 -33.33
CA SER A 3 10.48 -17.52 -32.50
C SER A 3 10.90 -17.25 -31.03
N ARG A 4 11.86 -18.00 -30.49
CA ARG A 4 12.40 -17.75 -29.15
C ARG A 4 13.37 -16.56 -29.10
N ARG A 5 14.18 -16.35 -30.16
CA ARG A 5 15.07 -15.18 -30.26
C ARG A 5 14.31 -13.88 -30.42
N GLN A 6 13.23 -13.87 -31.21
CA GLN A 6 12.41 -12.65 -31.36
C GLN A 6 11.72 -12.21 -30.08
N ARG A 7 11.32 -13.15 -29.17
CA ARG A 7 10.74 -12.79 -27.87
C ARG A 7 11.78 -12.20 -26.89
N GLN A 8 13.04 -12.60 -26.98
CA GLN A 8 14.11 -12.03 -26.15
C GLN A 8 14.53 -10.61 -26.58
N MET A 9 14.38 -10.25 -27.85
CA MET A 9 14.71 -8.91 -28.35
C MET A 9 13.75 -7.81 -27.88
N CYS A 10 12.58 -8.14 -27.30
CA CYS A 10 11.61 -7.18 -26.78
C CYS A 10 11.72 -6.97 -25.26
N ILE A 11 12.55 -7.73 -24.53
CA ILE A 11 12.76 -7.58 -23.09
C ILE A 11 13.88 -6.57 -22.88
N ARG A 12 13.52 -5.40 -22.36
CA ARG A 12 14.44 -4.31 -22.09
C ARG A 12 15.19 -4.50 -20.79
N ASP A 13 14.49 -4.99 -19.76
CA ASP A 13 14.99 -5.15 -18.40
C ASP A 13 14.62 -6.51 -17.85
N SER A 14 15.45 -7.05 -16.98
CA SER A 14 15.16 -8.27 -16.24
C SER A 14 15.36 -8.01 -14.75
N ILE A 15 14.26 -8.07 -13.99
CA ILE A 15 14.25 -7.79 -12.55
C ILE A 15 14.19 -9.12 -11.79
N TYR A 16 15.17 -9.38 -10.92
CA TYR A 16 15.25 -10.54 -10.05
C TYR A 16 14.89 -10.15 -8.62
N VAL A 17 13.65 -10.45 -8.23
CA VAL A 17 13.16 -10.21 -6.86
C VAL A 17 13.43 -11.47 -6.04
N VAL A 18 14.49 -11.44 -5.25
CA VAL A 18 15.00 -12.61 -4.51
C VAL A 18 15.55 -12.20 -3.14
N ASP A 19 15.84 -13.18 -2.30
CA ASP A 19 16.44 -12.97 -0.98
C ASP A 19 17.77 -12.16 -1.09
N GLU A 20 17.93 -11.14 -0.23
CA GLU A 20 19.13 -10.26 -0.20
C GLU A 20 20.44 -11.08 -0.04
N ARG A 21 20.39 -12.25 0.61
CA ARG A 21 21.54 -13.14 0.77
C ARG A 21 22.08 -13.68 -0.56
N GLN A 22 21.28 -13.66 -1.64
CA GLN A 22 21.68 -14.11 -2.98
C GLN A 22 22.34 -13.00 -3.81
N LYS A 23 22.46 -11.78 -3.30
CA LYS A 23 23.00 -10.61 -4.01
C LYS A 23 24.35 -10.85 -4.69
N ASN A 24 25.29 -11.49 -3.99
CA ASN A 24 26.61 -11.76 -4.54
C ASN A 24 26.55 -12.75 -5.73
N HIS A 25 25.68 -13.75 -5.65
CA HIS A 25 25.47 -14.70 -6.74
C HIS A 25 24.92 -14.00 -7.99
N PHE A 26 23.88 -13.17 -7.85
CA PHE A 26 23.31 -12.42 -8.96
C PHE A 26 24.28 -11.39 -9.54
N ASN A 27 25.05 -10.70 -8.70
CA ASN A 27 26.09 -9.78 -9.16
C ASN A 27 27.16 -10.50 -10.01
N GLN A 28 27.56 -11.70 -9.64
CA GLN A 28 28.48 -12.51 -10.44
C GLN A 28 27.84 -12.94 -11.76
N LEU A 29 26.58 -13.39 -11.72
CA LEU A 29 25.84 -13.79 -12.91
C LEU A 29 25.73 -12.62 -13.91
N PHE A 30 25.36 -11.44 -13.45
CA PHE A 30 25.20 -10.25 -14.31
C PHE A 30 26.52 -9.85 -14.95
N LYS A 31 27.64 -9.90 -14.19
CA LYS A 31 28.97 -9.67 -14.76
C LYS A 31 29.37 -10.71 -15.83
N LEU A 32 28.98 -11.97 -15.68
CA LEU A 32 29.21 -12.99 -16.70
C LEU A 32 28.40 -12.73 -17.96
N VAL A 33 27.12 -12.31 -17.80
CA VAL A 33 26.27 -11.95 -18.94
C VAL A 33 26.86 -10.78 -19.72
N GLU A 34 27.35 -9.75 -19.02
CA GLU A 34 28.03 -8.60 -19.62
C GLU A 34 29.35 -9.01 -20.30
N PHE A 35 30.20 -9.76 -19.60
CA PHE A 35 31.52 -10.19 -20.11
C PHE A 35 31.43 -11.02 -21.38
N PHE A 36 30.45 -11.91 -21.49
CA PHE A 36 30.24 -12.78 -22.65
C PHE A 36 29.27 -12.20 -23.70
N ASP A 37 28.80 -10.96 -23.52
CA ASP A 37 27.82 -10.29 -24.41
C ASP A 37 26.57 -11.18 -24.70
N LEU A 38 26.05 -11.83 -23.65
CA LEU A 38 24.94 -12.78 -23.78
C LEU A 38 23.59 -12.10 -23.93
N SER A 39 23.46 -10.84 -23.52
CA SER A 39 22.21 -10.07 -23.58
C SER A 39 22.48 -8.57 -23.55
N GLN A 40 21.65 -7.81 -24.25
CA GLN A 40 21.61 -6.34 -24.21
C GLN A 40 20.61 -5.79 -23.19
N SER A 41 19.97 -6.66 -22.41
CA SER A 41 19.01 -6.26 -21.38
C SER A 41 19.72 -5.77 -20.11
N GLU A 42 19.11 -4.81 -19.43
CA GLU A 42 19.53 -4.44 -18.08
C GLU A 42 19.08 -5.53 -17.07
N PHE A 43 19.96 -5.88 -16.14
CA PHE A 43 19.69 -6.86 -15.11
C PHE A 43 19.71 -6.18 -13.74
N LEU A 44 18.61 -6.30 -12.99
CA LEU A 44 18.48 -5.68 -11.68
C LEU A 44 18.17 -6.72 -10.61
N HIS A 45 18.98 -6.75 -9.56
CA HIS A 45 18.69 -7.53 -8.35
C HIS A 45 17.94 -6.66 -7.33
N ILE A 46 16.73 -7.09 -6.96
CA ILE A 46 15.92 -6.48 -5.91
C ILE A 46 15.83 -7.49 -4.75
N GLY A 47 16.72 -7.29 -3.76
CA GLY A 47 16.77 -8.16 -2.59
C GLY A 47 15.66 -7.85 -1.58
N PHE A 48 15.15 -8.88 -0.91
CA PHE A 48 14.23 -8.74 0.22
C PHE A 48 14.75 -9.50 1.45
N GLY A 49 14.33 -9.02 2.63
CA GLY A 49 14.63 -9.63 3.92
C GLY A 49 13.72 -10.81 4.23
N THR A 50 13.89 -11.39 5.41
CA THR A 50 13.09 -12.53 5.87
C THR A 50 11.90 -12.07 6.71
N VAL A 51 10.79 -12.81 6.58
CA VAL A 51 9.69 -12.74 7.55
C VAL A 51 10.01 -13.71 8.69
N ASN A 52 9.97 -13.21 9.90
CA ASN A 52 10.34 -13.98 11.09
C ASN A 52 9.10 -14.31 11.94
N ASP A 53 9.23 -15.35 12.75
CA ASP A 53 8.28 -15.66 13.83
C ASP A 53 8.43 -14.70 15.03
N LYS A 54 7.58 -14.84 16.04
CA LYS A 54 7.64 -14.02 17.27
C LYS A 54 8.95 -14.21 18.07
N ASN A 55 9.72 -15.28 17.82
CA ASN A 55 11.01 -15.56 18.44
C ASN A 55 12.19 -15.00 17.63
N GLY A 56 11.92 -14.34 16.50
CA GLY A 56 12.92 -13.78 15.63
C GLY A 56 13.56 -14.78 14.64
N ASN A 57 13.06 -16.02 14.57
CA ASN A 57 13.54 -17.01 13.61
C ASN A 57 12.87 -16.83 12.25
N PRO A 58 13.62 -16.93 11.15
CA PRO A 58 13.02 -16.90 9.81
C PRO A 58 11.98 -18.02 9.65
N LEU A 59 10.82 -17.67 9.10
CA LEU A 59 9.80 -18.65 8.73
C LEU A 59 10.38 -19.52 7.61
N LYS A 60 10.94 -20.69 7.97
CA LYS A 60 11.60 -21.61 7.02
C LYS A 60 10.62 -22.63 6.49
N THR A 61 10.69 -22.91 5.18
CA THR A 61 9.84 -23.91 4.50
C THR A 61 10.32 -25.36 4.68
N ARG A 62 11.49 -25.60 5.29
CA ARG A 62 12.15 -26.93 5.30
C ARG A 62 11.83 -27.83 6.48
N ASP A 63 11.29 -27.31 7.58
CA ASP A 63 11.17 -28.08 8.84
C ASP A 63 9.76 -28.61 9.12
N GLY A 64 8.89 -28.74 8.12
CA GLY A 64 7.58 -29.44 8.23
C GLY A 64 6.49 -28.79 9.10
N GLU A 65 6.84 -27.90 10.01
CA GLU A 65 5.93 -27.17 10.90
C GLU A 65 5.66 -25.72 10.46
N ASN A 66 5.76 -25.46 9.17
CA ASN A 66 5.66 -24.09 8.66
C ASN A 66 4.23 -23.59 8.68
N TYR A 67 4.07 -22.45 9.29
CA TYR A 67 2.91 -21.59 9.15
C TYR A 67 2.78 -21.20 7.67
N LYS A 68 1.96 -21.94 6.94
CA LYS A 68 1.81 -21.76 5.50
C LYS A 68 1.12 -20.42 5.25
N LEU A 69 1.51 -19.71 4.17
CA LEU A 69 0.85 -18.47 3.78
C LEU A 69 -0.69 -18.60 3.71
N LEU A 70 -1.18 -19.76 3.29
CA LEU A 70 -2.61 -20.06 3.26
C LEU A 70 -3.22 -20.10 4.68
N GLN A 71 -2.52 -20.64 5.66
CA GLN A 71 -2.97 -20.67 7.05
C GLN A 71 -3.00 -19.26 7.63
N LEU A 72 -1.95 -18.46 7.39
CA LEU A 72 -1.92 -17.05 7.77
C LEU A 72 -3.10 -16.27 7.18
N PHE A 73 -3.40 -16.50 5.89
CA PHE A 73 -4.56 -15.89 5.25
C PHE A 73 -5.89 -16.30 5.90
N THR A 74 -6.02 -17.58 6.26
CA THR A 74 -7.21 -18.11 6.96
C THR A 74 -7.36 -17.51 8.35
N ASP A 75 -6.27 -17.35 9.10
CA ASP A 75 -6.29 -16.73 10.44
C ASP A 75 -6.64 -15.25 10.39
N ILE A 76 -6.13 -14.52 9.40
CA ILE A 76 -6.56 -13.13 9.14
C ILE A 76 -8.05 -13.07 8.83
N GLN A 77 -8.56 -13.95 7.96
CA GLN A 77 -9.98 -14.01 7.63
C GLN A 77 -10.84 -14.28 8.87
N LYS A 78 -10.44 -15.23 9.70
CA LYS A 78 -11.14 -15.56 10.94
C LYS A 78 -11.25 -14.34 11.86
N GLN A 79 -10.14 -13.64 12.10
CA GLN A 79 -10.11 -12.45 12.94
C GLN A 79 -10.97 -11.31 12.37
N LEU A 80 -10.92 -11.09 11.04
CA LEU A 80 -11.72 -10.06 10.41
C LEU A 80 -13.20 -10.41 10.31
N SER A 81 -13.57 -11.69 10.29
CA SER A 81 -14.96 -12.15 10.32
C SER A 81 -15.66 -11.85 11.66
N GLU A 82 -14.90 -11.62 12.74
CA GLU A 82 -15.45 -11.16 14.00
C GLU A 82 -15.90 -9.69 13.95
N ILE A 83 -15.34 -8.91 13.03
CA ILE A 83 -15.61 -7.47 12.87
C ILE A 83 -16.58 -7.19 11.74
N ASN A 84 -16.53 -7.98 10.67
CA ASN A 84 -17.35 -7.79 9.47
C ASN A 84 -17.96 -9.12 9.02
N SER A 85 -19.27 -9.14 8.79
CA SER A 85 -20.02 -10.33 8.40
C SER A 85 -20.05 -10.59 6.88
N ASP A 86 -19.64 -9.61 6.05
CA ASP A 86 -19.61 -9.79 4.60
C ASP A 86 -18.34 -10.53 4.16
N GLU A 87 -18.50 -11.77 3.74
CA GLU A 87 -17.39 -12.66 3.34
C GLU A 87 -16.53 -12.06 2.21
N LYS A 88 -17.14 -11.35 1.26
CA LYS A 88 -16.42 -10.70 0.16
C LYS A 88 -15.50 -9.60 0.70
N THR A 89 -16.02 -8.75 1.55
CA THR A 89 -15.25 -7.68 2.21
C THR A 89 -14.14 -8.25 3.08
N VAL A 90 -14.42 -9.26 3.89
CA VAL A 90 -13.40 -9.95 4.71
C VAL A 90 -12.26 -10.49 3.85
N LYS A 91 -12.57 -11.13 2.72
CA LYS A 91 -11.54 -11.64 1.80
C LYS A 91 -10.69 -10.52 1.18
N MET A 92 -11.30 -9.39 0.80
CA MET A 92 -10.59 -8.23 0.26
C MET A 92 -9.70 -7.57 1.32
N LEU A 93 -10.22 -7.40 2.54
CA LEU A 93 -9.45 -6.87 3.67
C LEU A 93 -8.29 -7.79 4.03
N SER A 94 -8.47 -9.11 4.05
CA SER A 94 -7.41 -10.08 4.32
C SER A 94 -6.28 -9.99 3.31
N LYS A 95 -6.58 -9.83 2.03
CA LYS A 95 -5.57 -9.56 1.00
C LYS A 95 -4.85 -8.23 1.26
N SER A 96 -5.60 -7.19 1.60
CA SER A 96 -5.03 -5.88 1.91
C SER A 96 -4.10 -5.94 3.11
N VAL A 97 -4.45 -6.69 4.16
CA VAL A 97 -3.60 -6.89 5.35
C VAL A 97 -2.28 -7.54 4.96
N LEU A 98 -2.30 -8.65 4.20
CA LEU A 98 -1.08 -9.31 3.76
C LEU A 98 -0.20 -8.40 2.90
N THR A 99 -0.81 -7.79 1.88
CA THR A 99 -0.07 -6.95 0.93
C THR A 99 0.53 -5.72 1.60
N TYR A 100 -0.27 -5.01 2.40
CA TYR A 100 0.18 -3.77 3.02
C TYR A 100 1.22 -4.00 4.13
N SER A 101 1.08 -5.06 4.93
CA SER A 101 2.05 -5.39 5.99
C SER A 101 3.44 -5.67 5.44
N ASP A 102 3.51 -6.29 4.27
CA ASP A 102 4.76 -6.54 3.56
C ASP A 102 5.32 -5.23 2.95
N LEU A 103 4.47 -4.47 2.26
CA LEU A 103 4.89 -3.27 1.55
C LEU A 103 5.25 -2.10 2.49
N VAL A 104 4.65 -1.98 3.67
CA VAL A 104 4.97 -0.89 4.62
C VAL A 104 6.30 -1.08 5.32
N THR A 105 6.86 -2.28 5.27
CA THR A 105 8.17 -2.59 5.80
C THR A 105 9.25 -2.36 4.74
N LYS A 106 10.40 -1.80 5.14
CA LYS A 106 11.54 -1.68 4.24
C LYS A 106 11.94 -3.06 3.72
N ARG A 107 11.90 -3.28 2.40
CA ARG A 107 12.08 -4.61 1.77
C ARG A 107 13.35 -5.36 2.19
N THR A 108 14.47 -4.64 2.46
CA THR A 108 15.73 -5.25 2.88
C THR A 108 15.77 -5.56 4.38
N GLY A 109 14.79 -5.10 5.16
CA GLY A 109 14.68 -5.37 6.58
C GLY A 109 14.00 -6.71 6.85
N ASN A 110 14.45 -7.39 7.91
CA ASN A 110 13.71 -8.53 8.45
C ASN A 110 12.57 -8.01 9.33
N TYR A 111 11.40 -8.62 9.26
CA TYR A 111 10.29 -8.23 10.14
C TYR A 111 9.57 -9.43 10.73
N VAL A 112 8.94 -9.21 11.88
CA VAL A 112 8.07 -10.19 12.51
C VAL A 112 6.64 -9.92 12.06
N PHE A 113 5.98 -10.93 11.48
CA PHE A 113 4.57 -10.81 11.17
C PHE A 113 3.74 -10.90 12.47
N ASP A 114 3.10 -9.80 12.82
CA ASP A 114 2.23 -9.69 13.99
C ASP A 114 0.79 -9.46 13.52
N LEU A 115 -0.04 -10.49 13.68
CA LEU A 115 -1.42 -10.49 13.21
C LEU A 115 -2.24 -9.38 13.88
N GLU A 116 -2.11 -9.21 15.20
CA GLU A 116 -2.86 -8.21 15.96
C GLU A 116 -2.50 -6.78 15.51
N LYS A 117 -1.21 -6.53 15.30
CA LYS A 117 -0.71 -5.24 14.83
C LYS A 117 -1.24 -4.89 13.43
N PHE A 118 -1.26 -5.86 12.51
CA PHE A 118 -1.61 -5.60 11.11
C PHE A 118 -3.12 -5.62 10.84
N THR A 119 -3.94 -6.18 11.74
CA THR A 119 -5.40 -6.14 11.69
C THR A 119 -6.01 -5.03 12.56
N ASN A 120 -5.19 -4.26 13.27
CA ASN A 120 -5.66 -3.17 14.12
C ASN A 120 -6.27 -2.04 13.28
N THR A 121 -7.28 -1.38 13.80
CA THR A 121 -7.92 -0.18 13.22
C THR A 121 -7.10 1.10 13.44
N SER A 122 -5.98 1.01 14.15
CA SER A 122 -5.05 2.11 14.41
C SER A 122 -3.62 1.74 13.99
N GLY A 123 -2.75 2.75 13.81
CA GLY A 123 -1.37 2.55 13.40
C GLY A 123 -1.19 2.25 11.90
N LYS A 124 0.01 1.79 11.52
CA LYS A 124 0.37 1.49 10.13
C LYS A 124 -0.23 0.14 9.69
N SER A 125 -1.55 0.07 9.58
CA SER A 125 -2.29 -1.14 9.20
C SER A 125 -3.11 -0.93 7.93
N ALA A 126 -3.39 -2.03 7.22
CA ALA A 126 -4.29 -2.00 6.06
C ALA A 126 -5.71 -1.59 6.46
N ILE A 127 -6.16 -2.02 7.63
CA ILE A 127 -7.50 -1.72 8.14
C ILE A 127 -7.68 -0.22 8.34
N PHE A 128 -6.67 0.46 8.91
CA PHE A 128 -6.71 1.90 9.11
C PHE A 128 -6.85 2.68 7.80
N ILE A 129 -6.06 2.34 6.77
CA ILE A 129 -6.12 3.03 5.48
C ILE A 129 -7.43 2.72 4.72
N GLN A 130 -7.93 1.48 4.79
CA GLN A 130 -9.21 1.09 4.21
C GLN A 130 -10.38 1.80 4.90
N TYR A 131 -10.37 1.87 6.23
CA TYR A 131 -11.38 2.59 6.99
C TYR A 131 -11.44 4.07 6.62
N SER A 132 -10.30 4.72 6.47
CA SER A 132 -10.21 6.12 6.04
C SER A 132 -10.81 6.33 4.64
N GLN A 133 -10.52 5.42 3.70
CA GLN A 133 -11.06 5.43 2.35
C GLN A 133 -12.59 5.24 2.34
N VAL A 134 -13.13 4.26 3.10
CA VAL A 134 -14.59 4.03 3.21
C VAL A 134 -15.29 5.24 3.81
N ARG A 135 -14.69 5.86 4.84
CA ARG A 135 -15.22 7.09 5.45
C ARG A 135 -15.34 8.22 4.41
N ALA A 136 -14.30 8.46 3.63
CA ALA A 136 -14.33 9.47 2.58
C ALA A 136 -15.39 9.16 1.51
N LYS A 137 -15.47 7.90 1.07
CA LYS A 137 -16.49 7.43 0.12
C LYS A 137 -17.91 7.75 0.60
N ARG A 138 -18.23 7.37 1.84
CA ARG A 138 -19.56 7.62 2.45
C ARG A 138 -19.92 9.11 2.53
N LEU A 139 -18.94 9.98 2.82
CA LEU A 139 -19.18 11.43 2.82
C LEU A 139 -19.54 11.95 1.43
N LEU A 140 -18.89 11.44 0.39
CA LEU A 140 -19.14 11.84 -0.99
C LEU A 140 -20.48 11.33 -1.53
N GLU A 141 -20.89 10.10 -1.15
CA GLU A 141 -22.15 9.50 -1.54
C GLU A 141 -23.38 10.20 -0.95
N GLN A 142 -23.23 10.90 0.18
CA GLN A 142 -24.30 11.60 0.87
C GLN A 142 -24.63 12.99 0.28
N SER A 143 -23.93 13.43 -0.74
CA SER A 143 -24.03 14.81 -1.23
C SER A 143 -24.02 14.93 -2.74
N ASN A 144 -24.91 15.78 -3.27
CA ASN A 144 -24.75 16.32 -4.63
C ASN A 144 -23.69 17.41 -4.57
N ILE A 145 -22.50 17.14 -5.10
CA ILE A 145 -21.34 17.98 -4.92
C ILE A 145 -21.33 19.07 -5.99
N ASN A 146 -21.56 20.31 -5.58
CA ASN A 146 -21.18 21.48 -6.35
C ASN A 146 -19.86 22.01 -5.78
N TYR A 147 -18.73 21.67 -6.43
CA TYR A 147 -17.40 21.97 -5.90
C TYR A 147 -17.14 23.48 -5.84
N GLN A 148 -16.88 24.00 -4.64
CA GLN A 148 -16.44 25.36 -4.42
C GLN A 148 -15.12 25.36 -3.66
N PHE A 149 -14.15 26.13 -4.11
CA PHE A 149 -12.87 26.28 -3.44
C PHE A 149 -12.83 27.61 -2.66
N LEU A 150 -12.50 27.52 -1.39
CA LEU A 150 -12.32 28.65 -0.49
C LEU A 150 -10.86 28.75 -0.04
N THR A 151 -10.52 29.85 0.66
CA THR A 151 -9.22 29.97 1.31
C THR A 151 -9.08 28.91 2.41
N VAL A 152 -7.98 28.15 2.38
CA VAL A 152 -7.71 27.04 3.28
C VAL A 152 -6.80 27.44 4.44
N SER A 153 -7.03 26.86 5.61
CA SER A 153 -6.21 27.05 6.80
C SER A 153 -6.22 25.78 7.69
N GLY A 154 -5.32 25.74 8.66
CA GLY A 154 -5.28 24.65 9.65
C GLY A 154 -5.22 23.27 9.01
N THR A 155 -6.06 22.34 9.49
CA THR A 155 -6.06 20.93 9.05
C THR A 155 -6.49 20.73 7.61
N GLU A 156 -7.23 21.64 7.02
CA GLU A 156 -7.57 21.61 5.58
C GLU A 156 -6.31 21.81 4.73
N ARG A 157 -5.50 22.81 5.11
CA ARG A 157 -4.22 23.09 4.45
C ARG A 157 -3.24 21.94 4.61
N ASP A 158 -3.14 21.35 5.80
CA ASP A 158 -2.23 20.24 6.10
C ASP A 158 -2.56 19.01 5.23
N LEU A 159 -3.86 18.68 5.11
CA LEU A 159 -4.32 17.59 4.24
C LEU A 159 -4.00 17.86 2.76
N LEU A 160 -4.25 19.10 2.27
CA LEU A 160 -3.92 19.43 0.87
C LEU A 160 -2.42 19.36 0.58
N ILE A 161 -1.58 19.78 1.53
CA ILE A 161 -0.13 19.62 1.42
C ILE A 161 0.25 18.13 1.32
N GLU A 162 -0.37 17.28 2.14
CA GLU A 162 -0.09 15.83 2.07
C GLU A 162 -0.56 15.23 0.74
N ILE A 163 -1.72 15.64 0.22
CA ILE A 163 -2.22 15.21 -1.10
C ILE A 163 -1.20 15.53 -2.22
N ILE A 164 -0.65 16.74 -2.23
CA ILE A 164 0.31 17.18 -3.25
C ILE A 164 1.60 16.36 -3.24
N LYS A 165 2.00 15.81 -2.10
CA LYS A 165 3.20 14.98 -1.95
C LYS A 165 3.11 13.62 -2.67
N PHE A 166 1.94 13.19 -3.15
CA PHE A 166 1.77 11.91 -3.85
C PHE A 166 2.82 11.68 -4.94
N LYS A 167 3.01 12.66 -5.83
CA LYS A 167 3.98 12.56 -6.93
C LYS A 167 5.41 12.35 -6.42
N TYR A 168 5.78 13.01 -5.33
CA TYR A 168 7.11 12.87 -4.73
C TYR A 168 7.34 11.43 -4.24
N TYR A 169 6.42 10.89 -3.41
CA TYR A 169 6.57 9.55 -2.84
C TYR A 169 6.44 8.44 -3.89
N PHE A 170 5.60 8.65 -4.90
CA PHE A 170 5.50 7.75 -6.05
C PHE A 170 6.84 7.66 -6.80
N ASN A 171 7.43 8.80 -7.17
CA ASN A 171 8.72 8.82 -7.86
C ASN A 171 9.86 8.28 -6.97
N LEU A 172 9.85 8.59 -5.69
CA LEU A 172 10.82 8.07 -4.73
C LEU A 172 10.78 6.53 -4.67
N SER A 173 9.57 5.97 -4.57
CA SER A 173 9.37 4.52 -4.56
C SER A 173 9.84 3.85 -5.84
N LEU A 174 9.58 4.45 -7.00
CA LEU A 174 10.04 3.95 -8.31
C LEU A 174 11.56 4.01 -8.44
N ASN A 175 12.15 5.16 -8.16
CA ASN A 175 13.59 5.38 -8.35
C ASN A 175 14.44 4.48 -7.46
N LEU A 176 13.97 4.20 -6.24
CA LEU A 176 14.66 3.34 -5.27
C LEU A 176 14.24 1.88 -5.35
N ASN A 177 13.19 1.53 -6.11
CA ASN A 177 12.54 0.23 -6.07
C ASN A 177 12.13 -0.16 -4.63
N GLU A 178 11.65 0.81 -3.85
CA GLU A 178 11.29 0.66 -2.44
C GLU A 178 9.83 1.09 -2.20
N PRO A 179 8.86 0.18 -2.33
CA PRO A 179 7.42 0.48 -2.22
C PRO A 179 7.01 0.98 -0.83
N HIS A 180 7.83 0.75 0.21
CA HIS A 180 7.51 1.19 1.57
C HIS A 180 7.33 2.71 1.68
N HIS A 181 8.01 3.51 0.87
CA HIS A 181 7.83 4.96 0.86
C HIS A 181 6.39 5.35 0.46
N LEU A 182 5.82 4.67 -0.53
CA LEU A 182 4.43 4.92 -0.95
C LEU A 182 3.42 4.33 0.05
N ALA A 183 3.74 3.19 0.68
CA ALA A 183 2.91 2.60 1.73
C ALA A 183 2.88 3.48 3.00
N GLU A 184 4.01 4.04 3.42
CA GLU A 184 4.07 5.03 4.51
C GLU A 184 3.32 6.32 4.16
N TYR A 185 3.43 6.78 2.92
CA TYR A 185 2.67 7.91 2.43
C TYR A 185 1.16 7.67 2.56
N ALA A 186 0.66 6.48 2.18
CA ALA A 186 -0.76 6.13 2.34
C ALA A 186 -1.22 6.27 3.79
N TYR A 187 -0.40 5.83 4.74
CA TYR A 187 -0.69 5.99 6.16
C TYR A 187 -0.73 7.47 6.58
N ASN A 188 0.28 8.25 6.22
CA ASN A 188 0.36 9.67 6.58
C ASN A 188 -0.82 10.47 5.98
N LEU A 189 -1.16 10.20 4.72
CA LEU A 189 -2.31 10.79 4.05
C LEU A 189 -3.63 10.49 4.79
N CYS A 190 -3.80 9.23 5.23
CA CYS A 190 -4.97 8.84 6.03
C CYS A 190 -4.98 9.46 7.43
N GLN A 191 -3.81 9.66 8.06
CA GLN A 191 -3.71 10.36 9.34
C GLN A 191 -4.18 11.82 9.19
N GLU A 192 -3.69 12.54 8.18
CA GLU A 192 -4.10 13.93 7.96
C GLU A 192 -5.58 14.03 7.57
N PHE A 193 -6.10 13.08 6.80
CA PHE A 193 -7.53 13.02 6.52
C PHE A 193 -8.37 12.79 7.79
N ASN A 194 -7.99 11.85 8.65
CA ASN A 194 -8.72 11.62 9.90
C ASN A 194 -8.64 12.82 10.85
N ARG A 195 -7.50 13.52 10.88
CA ARG A 195 -7.33 14.77 11.62
C ARG A 195 -8.23 15.89 11.06
N PHE A 196 -8.25 16.04 9.74
CA PHE A 196 -9.18 16.96 9.06
C PHE A 196 -10.63 16.61 9.39
N TYR A 197 -11.03 15.35 9.24
CA TYR A 197 -12.40 14.89 9.50
C TYR A 197 -12.86 15.17 10.94
N THR A 198 -11.98 14.97 11.92
CA THR A 198 -12.30 15.20 13.35
C THR A 198 -12.47 16.70 13.66
N ASN A 199 -11.67 17.56 13.03
CA ASN A 199 -11.66 18.99 13.33
C ASN A 199 -12.62 19.81 12.46
N ASN A 200 -13.09 19.25 11.34
CA ASN A 200 -13.93 19.97 10.38
C ASN A 200 -15.24 19.23 10.16
N LYS A 201 -16.28 19.63 10.85
CA LYS A 201 -17.61 19.08 10.63
C LYS A 201 -18.06 19.37 9.19
N ILE A 202 -18.60 18.37 8.48
CA ILE A 202 -19.07 18.49 7.10
C ILE A 202 -20.58 18.61 7.07
N PHE A 203 -21.27 17.72 7.78
CA PHE A 203 -22.72 17.71 7.91
C PHE A 203 -23.11 18.24 9.30
N ASP A 204 -23.20 19.55 9.43
CA ASP A 204 -23.66 20.26 10.63
C ASP A 204 -24.63 21.37 10.20
N GLU A 205 -25.68 21.63 10.98
CA GLU A 205 -26.71 22.62 10.66
C GLU A 205 -26.16 24.07 10.65
N ASN A 206 -25.06 24.29 11.38
CA ASN A 206 -24.42 25.61 11.47
C ASN A 206 -23.44 25.89 10.34
N ILE A 207 -23.24 24.95 9.41
CA ILE A 207 -22.31 25.13 8.31
C ILE A 207 -23.08 25.53 7.05
N ASN A 208 -22.67 26.65 6.43
CA ASN A 208 -23.25 27.09 5.18
C ASN A 208 -22.87 26.16 4.02
N ASP A 209 -23.67 26.17 2.95
CA ASP A 209 -23.49 25.29 1.80
C ASP A 209 -22.15 25.50 1.06
N SER A 210 -21.65 26.75 1.07
CA SER A 210 -20.35 27.08 0.46
C SER A 210 -19.20 26.37 1.19
N LEU A 211 -19.16 26.41 2.51
CA LEU A 211 -18.14 25.76 3.31
C LEU A 211 -18.27 24.23 3.26
N ARG A 212 -19.52 23.72 3.25
CA ARG A 212 -19.78 22.30 3.06
C ARG A 212 -19.25 21.81 1.71
N SER A 213 -19.56 22.52 0.64
CA SER A 213 -19.10 22.21 -0.72
C SER A 213 -17.57 22.24 -0.83
N HIS A 214 -16.93 23.23 -0.18
CA HIS A 214 -15.47 23.30 -0.11
C HIS A 214 -14.88 22.08 0.61
N ARG A 215 -15.38 21.72 1.79
CA ARG A 215 -14.88 20.55 2.54
C ARG A 215 -15.09 19.24 1.81
N LEU A 216 -16.21 19.07 1.12
CA LEU A 216 -16.46 17.91 0.25
C LEU A 216 -15.50 17.87 -0.94
N PHE A 217 -15.13 19.02 -1.49
CA PHE A 217 -14.08 19.08 -2.51
C PHE A 217 -12.73 18.59 -1.97
N VAL A 218 -12.33 19.02 -0.77
CA VAL A 218 -11.11 18.51 -0.12
C VAL A 218 -11.18 16.99 0.12
N VAL A 219 -12.34 16.47 0.56
CA VAL A 219 -12.58 15.01 0.71
C VAL A 219 -12.44 14.28 -0.63
N SER A 220 -12.97 14.86 -1.71
CA SER A 220 -12.87 14.23 -3.04
C SER A 220 -11.42 14.13 -3.53
N MET A 221 -10.61 15.18 -3.31
CA MET A 221 -9.18 15.17 -3.62
C MET A 221 -8.42 14.07 -2.82
N PHE A 222 -8.73 13.95 -1.52
CA PHE A 222 -8.20 12.86 -0.71
C PHE A 222 -8.61 11.50 -1.27
N TYR A 223 -9.91 11.30 -1.55
CA TYR A 223 -10.44 10.03 -2.03
C TYR A 223 -9.79 9.61 -3.34
N GLU A 224 -9.70 10.49 -4.32
CA GLU A 224 -9.01 10.20 -5.58
C GLU A 224 -7.54 9.83 -5.37
N THR A 225 -6.86 10.54 -4.47
CA THR A 225 -5.43 10.31 -4.20
C THR A 225 -5.20 8.97 -3.50
N ILE A 226 -6.03 8.62 -2.50
CA ILE A 226 -5.87 7.33 -1.81
C ILE A 226 -6.22 6.16 -2.73
N ILE A 227 -7.21 6.29 -3.61
CA ILE A 227 -7.53 5.26 -4.62
C ILE A 227 -6.37 5.06 -5.61
N LYS A 228 -5.76 6.14 -6.10
CA LYS A 228 -4.54 6.03 -6.93
C LYS A 228 -3.39 5.37 -6.18
N THR A 229 -3.21 5.71 -4.91
CA THR A 229 -2.20 5.09 -4.06
C THR A 229 -2.45 3.59 -3.88
N PHE A 230 -3.70 3.19 -3.64
CA PHE A 230 -4.10 1.77 -3.55
C PHE A 230 -3.80 1.03 -4.84
N GLN A 231 -4.14 1.59 -6.00
CA GLN A 231 -3.83 1.00 -7.30
C GLN A 231 -2.32 0.76 -7.48
N CYS A 232 -1.48 1.72 -7.10
CA CYS A 232 -0.02 1.58 -7.16
C CYS A 232 0.52 0.51 -6.21
N LEU A 233 -0.12 0.31 -5.05
CA LEU A 233 0.25 -0.70 -4.05
C LEU A 233 -0.41 -2.07 -4.30
N GLY A 234 -1.24 -2.22 -5.34
CA GLY A 234 -1.98 -3.45 -5.61
C GLY A 234 -3.10 -3.74 -4.60
N LEU A 235 -3.56 -2.72 -3.86
CA LEU A 235 -4.67 -2.81 -2.92
C LEU A 235 -6.00 -2.57 -3.62
N GLN A 236 -7.01 -3.32 -3.22
CA GLN A 236 -8.38 -3.12 -3.70
C GLN A 236 -9.19 -2.36 -2.64
N PRO A 237 -9.83 -1.23 -2.99
CA PRO A 237 -10.70 -0.52 -2.06
C PRO A 237 -11.92 -1.39 -1.72
N VAL A 238 -12.36 -1.33 -0.46
CA VAL A 238 -13.60 -1.98 -0.02
C VAL A 238 -14.75 -0.97 0.00
N ASP A 239 -15.98 -1.48 -0.17
CA ASP A 239 -17.16 -0.61 -0.22
C ASP A 239 -17.68 -0.28 1.18
N ASN A 240 -17.55 -1.21 2.11
CA ASN A 240 -18.07 -1.10 3.47
C ASN A 240 -17.10 -1.70 4.49
N MET A 241 -17.14 -1.13 5.69
CA MET A 241 -16.47 -1.64 6.89
C MET A 241 -17.35 -1.39 8.11
#